data_8cce3591ab03b02cda9234d381c36bf6
#
_entry.id   8cce3591ab03b02cda9234d381c36bf6
#
_cell.length_a   1.000
_cell.length_b   1.000
_cell.length_c   1.000
_cell.angle_alpha   90.00
_cell.angle_beta   90.00
_cell.angle_gamma   90.00
#
_symmetry.space_group_name_H-M   'P 1'
#
loop_
_entity.id
_entity.type
_entity.pdbx_description
1 polymer ?
#
loop_
_entity_poly.entity_id
_entity_poly.type
_entity_poly.pdbx_seq_one_letter_code
_entity_poly.pdbx_strand_id
1 'polypeptide(L)'
;MAHITGGGLQENIPRIVPKGLNVSINYDSWPLPSIFYKIMIAGEIPPEEMKRVFNLGIGYTIVTSPDGEENVHHLINKNGFNSWTIGKVVV
;
A
#
# COMPACT_ATOMS: atom_id res chain seq x y z
N MET A 1 -9.11 3.71 -7.01
CA MET A 1 -7.77 3.10 -7.19
C MET A 1 -6.68 4.15 -7.16
N ALA A 2 -5.53 3.82 -6.64
CA ALA A 2 -4.37 4.68 -6.67
C ALA A 2 -3.15 3.92 -7.18
N HIS A 3 -2.43 4.51 -8.15
CA HIS A 3 -1.13 4.04 -8.60
C HIS A 3 -0.08 4.62 -7.65
N ILE A 4 0.73 3.75 -7.04
CA ILE A 4 1.71 4.17 -6.05
C ILE A 4 3.01 4.54 -6.75
N THR A 5 3.31 5.83 -6.75
CA THR A 5 4.50 6.43 -7.38
C THR A 5 5.39 7.07 -6.32
N GLY A 6 6.21 8.04 -6.69
CA GLY A 6 7.03 8.81 -5.74
C GLY A 6 6.17 9.38 -4.60
N GLY A 7 6.69 9.34 -3.39
CA GLY A 7 5.94 9.68 -2.18
C GLY A 7 5.31 8.48 -1.47
N GLY A 8 5.32 7.29 -2.12
CA GLY A 8 4.85 6.05 -1.53
C GLY A 8 3.36 6.03 -1.19
N LEU A 9 2.98 5.10 -0.31
CA LEU A 9 1.59 4.94 0.12
C LEU A 9 1.08 6.19 0.86
N GLN A 10 1.91 6.82 1.65
CA GLN A 10 1.53 7.97 2.47
C GLN A 10 1.04 9.17 1.68
N GLU A 11 1.58 9.40 0.47
CA GLU A 11 1.18 10.51 -0.37
C GLU A 11 0.12 10.14 -1.42
N ASN A 12 0.17 8.92 -1.94
CA ASN A 12 -0.69 8.52 -3.06
C ASN A 12 -2.08 8.06 -2.63
N ILE A 13 -2.22 7.34 -1.52
CA ILE A 13 -3.52 6.87 -1.05
C ILE A 13 -4.45 8.03 -0.63
N PRO A 14 -4.00 9.05 0.11
CA PRO A 14 -4.88 10.15 0.50
C PRO A 14 -5.50 10.90 -0.66
N ARG A 15 -4.91 10.84 -1.86
CA ARG A 15 -5.44 11.51 -3.06
C ARG A 15 -6.78 10.93 -3.52
N ILE A 16 -7.07 9.67 -3.19
CA ILE A 16 -8.31 8.99 -3.58
C ILE A 16 -9.30 8.85 -2.44
N VAL A 17 -8.95 9.29 -1.24
CA VAL A 17 -9.80 9.23 -0.05
C VAL A 17 -10.51 10.57 0.14
N PRO A 18 -11.83 10.57 0.45
CA PRO A 18 -12.57 11.80 0.66
C PRO A 18 -11.94 12.69 1.74
N LYS A 19 -12.06 13.99 1.54
CA LYS A 19 -11.57 14.99 2.49
C LYS A 19 -12.21 14.78 3.86
N GLY A 20 -11.40 14.85 4.92
CA GLY A 20 -11.86 14.62 6.29
C GLY A 20 -11.70 13.19 6.78
N LEU A 21 -11.32 12.26 5.90
CA LEU A 21 -11.01 10.88 6.26
C LEU A 21 -9.50 10.64 6.21
N ASN A 22 -9.05 9.70 7.02
CA ASN A 22 -7.65 9.29 7.07
C ASN A 22 -7.50 7.82 6.71
N VAL A 23 -6.27 7.39 6.44
CA VAL A 23 -5.97 5.99 6.14
C VAL A 23 -5.02 5.45 7.20
N SER A 24 -5.38 4.31 7.78
CA SER A 24 -4.50 3.56 8.68
C SER A 24 -3.91 2.40 7.91
N ILE A 25 -2.58 2.37 7.74
CA ILE A 25 -1.88 1.34 6.98
C ILE A 25 -1.09 0.45 7.93
N ASN A 26 -1.25 -0.88 7.75
CA ASN A 26 -0.45 -1.87 8.44
C ASN A 26 0.66 -2.34 7.50
N TYR A 27 1.87 -1.84 7.71
CA TYR A 27 3.03 -2.16 6.88
C TYR A 27 3.54 -3.60 7.06
N ASP A 28 3.03 -4.34 8.04
CA ASP A 28 3.34 -5.75 8.24
C ASP A 28 2.34 -6.69 7.54
N SER A 29 1.33 -6.14 6.88
CA SER A 29 0.24 -6.93 6.27
C SER A 29 0.60 -7.59 4.94
N TRP A 30 1.74 -7.27 4.35
CA TRP A 30 2.24 -7.90 3.13
C TRP A 30 3.73 -8.16 3.22
N PRO A 31 4.26 -9.15 2.46
CA PRO A 31 5.69 -9.42 2.46
C PRO A 31 6.45 -8.28 1.74
N LEU A 32 7.47 -7.75 2.40
CA LEU A 32 8.32 -6.72 1.81
C LEU A 32 9.32 -7.39 0.84
N PRO A 33 9.32 -7.01 -0.46
CA PRO A 33 10.30 -7.53 -1.39
C PRO A 33 11.74 -7.26 -0.91
N SER A 34 12.61 -8.27 -1.06
CA SER A 34 13.97 -8.21 -0.53
C SER A 34 14.81 -7.06 -1.09
N ILE A 35 14.48 -6.58 -2.29
CA ILE A 35 15.18 -5.44 -2.89
C ILE A 35 15.08 -4.18 -2.02
N PHE A 36 13.98 -3.96 -1.32
CA PHE A 36 13.81 -2.80 -0.46
C PHE A 36 14.71 -2.88 0.79
N TYR A 37 14.91 -4.08 1.35
CA TYR A 37 15.88 -4.28 2.42
C TYR A 37 17.29 -3.95 1.97
N LYS A 38 17.66 -4.40 0.76
CA LYS A 38 18.99 -4.13 0.19
C LYS A 38 19.21 -2.64 -0.03
N ILE A 39 18.22 -1.93 -0.53
CA ILE A 39 18.28 -0.48 -0.72
C ILE A 39 18.43 0.24 0.62
N MET A 40 17.64 -0.17 1.60
CA MET A 40 17.67 0.44 2.92
C MET A 40 19.04 0.31 3.58
N ILE A 41 19.65 -0.89 3.51
CA ILE A 41 20.96 -1.16 4.10
C ILE A 41 22.07 -0.44 3.32
N ALA A 42 22.07 -0.55 2.00
CA ALA A 42 23.12 0.05 1.15
C ALA A 42 23.12 1.58 1.23
N GLY A 43 21.94 2.20 1.33
CA GLY A 43 21.80 3.65 1.43
C GLY A 43 21.75 4.18 2.86
N GLU A 44 21.81 3.31 3.86
CA GLU A 44 21.63 3.69 5.27
C GLU A 44 20.35 4.50 5.50
N ILE A 45 19.26 4.08 4.83
CA ILE A 45 17.99 4.79 4.84
C ILE A 45 17.15 4.35 6.04
N PRO A 46 16.67 5.28 6.90
CA PRO A 46 15.77 4.93 8.01
C PRO A 46 14.46 4.34 7.50
N PRO A 47 13.82 3.40 8.23
CA PRO A 47 12.55 2.80 7.83
C PRO A 47 11.45 3.82 7.52
N GLU A 48 11.37 4.92 8.26
CA GLU A 48 10.37 5.98 8.03
C GLU A 48 10.57 6.66 6.68
N GLU A 49 11.82 6.87 6.27
CA GLU A 49 12.16 7.44 4.98
C GLU A 49 11.81 6.47 3.84
N MET A 50 12.01 5.16 4.05
CA MET A 50 11.60 4.14 3.08
C MET A 50 10.10 4.20 2.79
N LYS A 51 9.28 4.33 3.84
CA LYS A 51 7.82 4.46 3.71
C LYS A 51 7.41 5.71 2.96
N ARG A 52 8.15 6.80 3.11
CA ARG A 52 7.86 8.09 2.47
C ARG A 52 8.22 8.13 1.00
N VAL A 53 9.27 7.42 0.60
CA VAL A 53 9.84 7.51 -0.74
C VAL A 53 9.39 6.38 -1.65
N PHE A 54 9.29 5.15 -1.13
CA PHE A 54 9.05 3.95 -1.93
C PHE A 54 7.66 3.38 -1.72
N ASN A 55 7.16 2.64 -2.74
CA ASN A 55 5.90 1.91 -2.65
C ASN A 55 5.99 0.62 -1.82
N LEU A 56 7.18 0.17 -1.51
CA LEU A 56 7.46 -1.04 -0.73
C LEU A 56 6.82 -2.31 -1.28
N GLY A 57 6.60 -2.35 -2.60
CA GLY A 57 6.02 -3.50 -3.28
C GLY A 57 4.53 -3.39 -3.57
N ILE A 58 3.87 -2.33 -3.11
CA ILE A 58 2.46 -2.05 -3.41
C ILE A 58 2.38 -1.03 -4.54
N GLY A 59 2.08 -1.50 -5.76
CA GLY A 59 2.02 -0.64 -6.94
C GLY A 59 0.67 0.01 -7.16
N TYR A 60 -0.42 -0.65 -6.74
CA TYR A 60 -1.78 -0.14 -6.84
C TYR A 60 -2.56 -0.43 -5.58
N THR A 61 -3.45 0.48 -5.21
CA THR A 61 -4.37 0.28 -4.10
C THR A 61 -5.81 0.51 -4.56
N ILE A 62 -6.73 -0.22 -3.93
CA ILE A 62 -8.17 -0.10 -4.18
C ILE A 62 -8.84 0.10 -2.83
N VAL A 63 -9.67 1.13 -2.74
CA VAL A 63 -10.52 1.36 -1.58
C VAL A 63 -11.89 0.78 -1.88
N THR A 64 -12.38 -0.07 -1.01
CA THR A 64 -13.67 -0.73 -1.17
C THR A 64 -14.40 -0.77 0.17
N SER A 65 -15.71 -1.03 0.11
CA SER A 65 -16.48 -1.32 1.33
C SER A 65 -16.03 -2.65 1.94
N PRO A 66 -16.18 -2.85 3.26
CA PRO A 66 -15.85 -4.14 3.87
C PRO A 66 -16.57 -5.33 3.21
N ASP A 67 -17.80 -5.13 2.76
CA ASP A 67 -18.58 -6.17 2.09
C ASP A 67 -18.04 -6.55 0.72
N GLY A 68 -17.35 -5.63 0.04
CA GLY A 68 -16.78 -5.87 -1.28
C GLY A 68 -15.36 -6.42 -1.27
N GLU A 69 -14.72 -6.48 -0.12
CA GLU A 69 -13.31 -6.85 0.00
C GLU A 69 -13.00 -8.23 -0.58
N GLU A 70 -13.78 -9.25 -0.20
CA GLU A 70 -13.57 -10.62 -0.67
C GLU A 70 -13.69 -10.73 -2.20
N ASN A 71 -14.68 -10.06 -2.78
CA ASN A 71 -14.87 -10.06 -4.23
C ASN A 71 -13.70 -9.41 -4.96
N VAL A 72 -13.16 -8.32 -4.42
CA VAL A 72 -12.00 -7.65 -4.99
C VAL A 72 -10.78 -8.56 -4.96
N HIS A 73 -10.49 -9.19 -3.82
CA HIS A 73 -9.39 -10.17 -3.71
C HIS A 73 -9.56 -11.32 -4.69
N HIS A 74 -10.78 -11.86 -4.80
CA HIS A 74 -11.06 -12.98 -5.72
C HIS A 74 -10.76 -12.59 -7.17
N LEU A 75 -11.23 -11.42 -7.61
CA LEU A 75 -11.01 -10.95 -8.97
C LEU A 75 -9.54 -10.72 -9.28
N ILE A 76 -8.79 -10.14 -8.35
CA ILE A 76 -7.37 -9.88 -8.51
C ILE A 76 -6.59 -11.20 -8.58
N ASN A 77 -6.85 -12.11 -7.66
CA ASN A 77 -6.17 -13.41 -7.60
C ASN A 77 -6.50 -14.28 -8.81
N LYS A 78 -7.75 -14.24 -9.29
CA LYS A 78 -8.18 -14.97 -10.50
C LYS A 78 -7.40 -14.52 -11.74
N ASN A 79 -6.99 -13.26 -11.80
CA ASN A 79 -6.22 -12.72 -12.92
C ASN A 79 -4.70 -12.86 -12.74
N GLY A 80 -4.24 -13.66 -11.79
CA GLY A 80 -2.83 -13.98 -11.61
C GLY A 80 -2.03 -13.01 -10.75
N PHE A 81 -2.69 -12.09 -10.06
CA PHE A 81 -2.02 -11.12 -9.17
C PHE A 81 -2.25 -11.47 -7.71
N ASN A 82 -1.32 -11.07 -6.87
CA ASN A 82 -1.47 -11.15 -5.42
C ASN A 82 -2.13 -9.87 -4.89
N SER A 83 -2.90 -10.01 -3.82
CA SER A 83 -3.53 -8.87 -3.16
C SER A 83 -3.53 -9.05 -1.65
N TRP A 84 -3.45 -7.94 -0.92
CA TRP A 84 -3.44 -7.91 0.54
C TRP A 84 -4.34 -6.79 1.04
N THR A 85 -4.97 -7.02 2.19
CA THR A 85 -5.66 -5.95 2.92
C THR A 85 -4.60 -5.21 3.74
N ILE A 86 -4.24 -4.02 3.30
CA ILE A 86 -3.10 -3.28 3.88
C ILE A 86 -3.51 -2.23 4.91
N GLY A 87 -4.79 -1.96 5.03
CA GLY A 87 -5.26 -0.95 5.97
C GLY A 87 -6.74 -0.65 5.82
N LYS A 88 -7.14 0.43 6.45
CA LYS A 88 -8.54 0.87 6.44
C LYS A 88 -8.64 2.38 6.44
N VAL A 89 -9.78 2.87 5.94
CA VAL A 89 -10.13 4.29 6.01
C VAL A 89 -10.75 4.57 7.38
N VAL A 90 -10.27 5.59 8.06
CA VAL A 90 -10.71 5.97 9.41
C VAL A 90 -11.09 7.44 9.47
N VAL A 91 -11.84 7.79 10.50
CA VAL A 91 -12.26 9.19 10.73
C VAL A 91 -11.16 10.03 11.37
#